data_169f6c17711f686cc8530320844b32b9
#
_entry.id   169f6c17711f686cc8530320844b32b9
#
_cell.length_a   1.000
_cell.length_b   1.000
_cell.length_c   1.000
_cell.angle_alpha   90.00
_cell.angle_beta   90.00
_cell.angle_gamma   90.00
#
_symmetry.space_group_name_H-M   'P 1'
#
loop_
_entity.id
_entity.type
_entity.pdbx_description
1 polymer ?
#
loop_
_entity_poly.entity_id
_entity_poly.type
_entity_poly.pdbx_seq_one_letter_code
_entity_poly.pdbx_strand_id
1 'polypeptide(L)'
;SSSMMNRYYKLHPHIELNLYEASLYLDSNIKLLKHPDELFNKYLSNCLFSMPKHFARDCIYSEAKECLVLKKTSFKKVSSQMRKYAQEGMPRHYGLGENNILFRRHNDQKIKKIMDEWWAEMNICTNRDQLSLAYVLWKNKFSFCYIEETAREGKGYFQYTKHKQYLNRPLYIKILSRLEMIFRRVIFLKWRPYEI
;
A
#
# COMPACT_ATOMS: atom_id res chain seq x y z
N SER A 1 16.55 -8.48 -4.96
CA SER A 1 15.64 -8.66 -6.12
C SER A 1 15.18 -7.29 -6.63
N SER A 2 14.84 -7.17 -7.92
CA SER A 2 14.35 -5.92 -8.53
C SER A 2 13.14 -5.31 -7.81
N SER A 3 12.30 -6.14 -7.22
CA SER A 3 11.15 -5.72 -6.41
C SER A 3 11.55 -4.96 -5.13
N MET A 4 12.64 -5.36 -4.46
CA MET A 4 13.13 -4.65 -3.27
C MET A 4 13.83 -3.34 -3.63
N MET A 5 14.53 -3.29 -4.76
CA MET A 5 15.14 -2.07 -5.29
C MET A 5 14.09 -0.99 -5.53
N ASN A 6 12.98 -1.35 -6.20
CA ASN A 6 11.88 -0.43 -6.45
C ASN A 6 11.25 0.11 -5.14
N ARG A 7 11.15 -0.74 -4.11
CA ARG A 7 10.66 -0.32 -2.79
C ARG A 7 11.65 0.55 -2.05
N TYR A 8 12.94 0.36 -2.25
CA TYR A 8 13.95 1.23 -1.66
C TYR A 8 13.70 2.69 -2.07
N TYR A 9 13.62 2.98 -3.36
CA TYR A 9 13.32 4.34 -3.85
C TYR A 9 11.96 4.86 -3.38
N LYS A 10 10.96 4.01 -3.25
CA LYS A 10 9.66 4.38 -2.68
C LYS A 10 9.77 4.85 -1.24
N LEU A 11 10.60 4.20 -0.42
CA LEU A 11 10.65 4.41 1.02
C LEU A 11 11.78 5.35 1.46
N HIS A 12 12.73 5.66 0.59
CA HIS A 12 13.86 6.55 0.93
C HIS A 12 13.90 7.83 0.06
N PRO A 13 12.78 8.54 -0.16
CA PRO A 13 12.81 9.80 -0.91
C PRO A 13 13.67 10.87 -0.24
N HIS A 14 13.79 10.84 1.08
CA HIS A 14 14.63 11.76 1.85
C HIS A 14 16.14 11.57 1.61
N ILE A 15 16.56 10.44 1.05
CA ILE A 15 17.94 10.20 0.61
C ILE A 15 18.10 10.65 -0.84
N GLU A 16 17.26 10.14 -1.73
CA GLU A 16 17.39 10.32 -3.17
C GLU A 16 16.96 11.71 -3.67
N LEU A 17 16.03 12.35 -2.94
CA LEU A 17 15.44 13.64 -3.29
C LEU A 17 15.66 14.70 -2.20
N ASN A 18 16.77 14.62 -1.47
CA ASN A 18 17.04 15.46 -0.30
C ASN A 18 17.05 16.96 -0.58
N LEU A 19 17.29 17.38 -1.82
CA LEU A 19 17.29 18.77 -2.26
C LEU A 19 15.87 19.34 -2.51
N TYR A 20 14.83 18.49 -2.50
CA TYR A 20 13.46 18.90 -2.74
C TYR A 20 12.65 18.88 -1.45
N GLU A 21 11.67 19.78 -1.31
CA GLU A 21 10.85 19.86 -0.10
C GLU A 21 9.80 18.75 0.00
N ALA A 22 9.29 18.31 -1.14
CA ALA A 22 8.22 17.33 -1.23
C ALA A 22 8.42 16.34 -2.38
N SER A 23 7.79 15.19 -2.31
CA SER A 23 7.82 14.19 -3.37
C SER A 23 6.44 13.60 -3.63
N LEU A 24 6.20 13.26 -4.90
CA LEU A 24 5.12 12.41 -5.35
C LEU A 24 5.70 11.09 -5.82
N TYR A 25 5.28 9.99 -5.17
CA TYR A 25 5.58 8.64 -5.63
C TYR A 25 4.38 8.09 -6.39
N LEU A 26 4.65 7.45 -7.52
CA LEU A 26 3.66 6.70 -8.31
C LEU A 26 4.17 5.28 -8.54
N ASP A 27 3.30 4.28 -8.37
CA ASP A 27 3.60 2.92 -8.83
C ASP A 27 3.83 2.91 -10.34
N SER A 28 4.71 2.05 -10.83
CA SER A 28 5.14 1.99 -12.24
C SER A 28 4.01 1.75 -13.27
N ASN A 29 2.85 1.32 -12.80
CA ASN A 29 1.65 1.12 -13.62
C ASN A 29 0.67 2.31 -13.55
N ILE A 30 1.10 3.44 -12.99
CA ILE A 30 0.32 4.66 -12.96
C ILE A 30 0.99 5.71 -13.86
N LYS A 31 0.22 6.26 -14.77
CA LYS A 31 0.61 7.36 -15.63
C LYS A 31 0.10 8.67 -15.04
N LEU A 32 0.97 9.68 -14.96
CA LEU A 32 0.61 11.05 -14.69
C LEU A 32 0.10 11.70 -15.99
N LEU A 33 -1.10 12.27 -15.95
CA LEU A 33 -1.76 12.87 -17.13
C LEU A 33 -1.65 14.38 -17.16
N LYS A 34 -1.52 15.02 -15.98
CA LYS A 34 -1.42 16.49 -15.82
C LYS A 34 -0.32 16.82 -14.82
N HIS A 35 0.21 18.03 -14.88
CA HIS A 35 1.20 18.49 -13.91
C HIS A 35 0.60 18.52 -12.50
N PRO A 36 1.29 17.99 -11.46
CA PRO A 36 0.70 17.78 -10.14
C PRO A 36 0.87 18.95 -9.16
N ASP A 37 1.36 20.11 -9.58
CA ASP A 37 1.74 21.22 -8.68
C ASP A 37 0.62 21.66 -7.76
N GLU A 38 -0.59 21.84 -8.29
CA GLU A 38 -1.73 22.20 -7.47
C GLU A 38 -2.10 21.14 -6.43
N LEU A 39 -1.80 19.85 -6.70
CA LEU A 39 -2.03 18.77 -5.75
C LEU A 39 -1.05 18.81 -4.57
N PHE A 40 0.18 19.27 -4.78
CA PHE A 40 1.12 19.47 -3.67
C PHE A 40 0.56 20.52 -2.69
N ASN A 41 0.07 21.64 -3.19
CA ASN A 41 -0.55 22.66 -2.36
C ASN A 41 -1.84 22.14 -1.70
N LYS A 42 -2.70 21.46 -2.46
CA LYS A 42 -3.97 20.90 -1.95
C LYS A 42 -3.73 19.91 -0.81
N TYR A 43 -2.76 19.00 -0.93
CA TYR A 43 -2.62 17.87 -0.05
C TYR A 43 -1.47 17.93 0.96
N LEU A 44 -0.53 18.87 0.80
CA LEU A 44 0.58 19.03 1.73
C LEU A 44 0.61 20.39 2.47
N SER A 45 -0.43 21.23 2.33
CA SER A 45 -0.54 22.46 3.13
C SER A 45 -0.77 22.15 4.62
N ASN A 46 -1.63 21.18 4.91
CA ASN A 46 -2.02 20.81 6.27
C ASN A 46 -1.65 19.37 6.65
N CYS A 47 -0.99 18.64 5.77
CA CYS A 47 -0.58 17.26 5.97
C CYS A 47 0.87 17.06 5.54
N LEU A 48 1.60 16.25 6.29
CA LEU A 48 2.97 15.84 5.90
C LEU A 48 2.97 14.63 4.97
N PHE A 49 1.87 13.85 4.97
CA PHE A 49 1.73 12.61 4.22
C PHE A 49 0.29 12.41 3.76
N SER A 50 0.10 12.21 2.46
CA SER A 50 -1.24 12.03 1.88
C SER A 50 -1.24 10.91 0.84
N MET A 51 -2.32 10.13 0.78
CA MET A 51 -2.49 8.99 -0.12
C MET A 51 -3.98 8.73 -0.41
N PRO A 52 -4.34 8.04 -1.51
CA PRO A 52 -5.73 7.66 -1.75
C PRO A 52 -6.24 6.71 -0.67
N LYS A 53 -7.51 6.84 -0.31
CA LYS A 53 -8.19 5.83 0.51
C LYS A 53 -8.29 4.51 -0.26
N HIS A 54 -8.09 3.39 0.42
CA HIS A 54 -8.23 2.09 -0.23
C HIS A 54 -9.68 1.86 -0.67
N PHE A 55 -9.89 1.58 -1.95
CA PHE A 55 -11.20 1.57 -2.59
C PHE A 55 -12.19 0.51 -2.05
N ALA A 56 -11.71 -0.58 -1.46
CA ALA A 56 -12.54 -1.72 -1.08
C ALA A 56 -12.42 -2.11 0.41
N ARG A 57 -11.41 -1.64 1.12
CA ARG A 57 -11.10 -2.09 2.49
C ARG A 57 -10.58 -0.95 3.34
N ASP A 58 -10.90 -1.00 4.63
CA ASP A 58 -10.45 -0.08 5.67
C ASP A 58 -9.69 -0.80 6.80
N CYS A 59 -9.50 -2.11 6.67
CA CYS A 59 -8.94 -2.97 7.68
C CYS A 59 -7.76 -3.77 7.14
N ILE A 60 -6.59 -3.67 7.80
CA ILE A 60 -5.37 -4.37 7.41
C ILE A 60 -5.53 -5.89 7.45
N TYR A 61 -6.29 -6.42 8.41
CA TYR A 61 -6.55 -7.86 8.52
C TYR A 61 -7.38 -8.39 7.33
N SER A 62 -8.31 -7.58 6.83
CA SER A 62 -9.07 -7.89 5.62
C SER A 62 -8.19 -7.83 4.37
N GLU A 63 -7.25 -6.88 4.30
CA GLU A 63 -6.27 -6.80 3.22
C GLU A 63 -5.30 -7.99 3.26
N ALA A 64 -4.86 -8.39 4.45
CA ALA A 64 -4.02 -9.57 4.64
C ALA A 64 -4.69 -10.85 4.10
N LYS A 65 -5.99 -11.00 4.36
CA LYS A 65 -6.81 -12.10 3.80
C LYS A 65 -6.85 -12.07 2.27
N GLU A 66 -7.07 -10.91 1.69
CA GLU A 66 -7.09 -10.75 0.23
C GLU A 66 -5.70 -11.02 -0.38
N CYS A 67 -4.62 -10.64 0.29
CA CYS A 67 -3.26 -10.99 -0.12
C CYS A 67 -3.03 -12.52 -0.18
N LEU A 68 -3.64 -13.27 0.73
CA LEU A 68 -3.62 -14.74 0.67
C LEU A 68 -4.44 -15.28 -0.50
N VAL A 69 -5.66 -14.78 -0.69
CA VAL A 69 -6.52 -15.17 -1.81
C VAL A 69 -5.81 -14.94 -3.15
N LEU A 70 -5.13 -13.79 -3.29
CA LEU A 70 -4.42 -13.39 -4.50
C LEU A 70 -2.99 -13.94 -4.60
N LYS A 71 -2.56 -14.85 -3.71
CA LYS A 71 -1.20 -15.44 -3.67
C LYS A 71 -0.07 -14.41 -3.60
N LYS A 72 -0.31 -13.24 -3.03
CA LYS A 72 0.69 -12.18 -2.94
C LYS A 72 1.70 -12.41 -1.81
N THR A 73 1.42 -13.32 -0.89
CA THR A 73 2.28 -13.67 0.25
C THR A 73 1.98 -15.09 0.73
N SER A 74 2.87 -15.67 1.55
CA SER A 74 2.65 -16.98 2.16
C SER A 74 1.80 -16.87 3.43
N PHE A 75 1.00 -17.90 3.71
CA PHE A 75 0.16 -17.98 4.90
C PHE A 75 0.98 -17.81 6.19
N LYS A 76 2.12 -18.54 6.30
CA LYS A 76 3.01 -18.49 7.48
C LYS A 76 3.44 -17.05 7.80
N LYS A 77 3.96 -16.32 6.79
CA LYS A 77 4.47 -14.96 6.98
C LYS A 77 3.37 -13.98 7.36
N VAL A 78 2.23 -13.99 6.64
CA VAL A 78 1.16 -13.03 6.90
C VAL A 78 0.42 -13.33 8.21
N SER A 79 0.26 -14.61 8.58
CA SER A 79 -0.35 -14.96 9.87
C SER A 79 0.50 -14.51 11.05
N SER A 80 1.84 -14.71 10.97
CA SER A 80 2.76 -14.19 11.99
C SER A 80 2.69 -12.67 12.12
N GLN A 81 2.71 -11.96 10.99
CA GLN A 81 2.62 -10.50 10.95
C GLN A 81 1.31 -9.98 11.55
N MET A 82 0.18 -10.52 11.14
CA MET A 82 -1.13 -10.08 11.62
C MET A 82 -1.35 -10.42 13.10
N ARG A 83 -0.84 -11.56 13.57
CA ARG A 83 -0.87 -11.93 14.99
C ARG A 83 -0.04 -10.94 15.82
N LYS A 84 1.18 -10.62 15.38
CA LYS A 84 2.01 -9.58 16.02
C LYS A 84 1.24 -8.27 16.16
N TYR A 85 0.61 -7.79 15.09
CA TYR A 85 -0.13 -6.53 15.12
C TYR A 85 -1.34 -6.56 16.06
N ALA A 86 -2.06 -7.69 16.10
CA ALA A 86 -3.18 -7.87 17.02
C ALA A 86 -2.72 -7.92 18.48
N GLN A 87 -1.60 -8.61 18.78
CA GLN A 87 -1.01 -8.67 20.13
C GLN A 87 -0.52 -7.31 20.61
N GLU A 88 -0.04 -6.45 19.70
CA GLU A 88 0.33 -5.08 20.03
C GLU A 88 -0.90 -4.14 20.15
N GLY A 89 -2.11 -4.62 19.87
CA GLY A 89 -3.35 -3.89 20.05
C GLY A 89 -3.80 -3.08 18.82
N MET A 90 -3.25 -3.33 17.63
CA MET A 90 -3.70 -2.64 16.42
C MET A 90 -5.19 -2.89 16.16
N PRO A 91 -6.04 -1.86 16.13
CA PRO A 91 -7.48 -2.03 15.98
C PRO A 91 -7.85 -2.48 14.57
N ARG A 92 -8.99 -3.16 14.47
CA ARG A 92 -9.67 -3.35 13.19
C ARG A 92 -10.19 -2.00 12.70
N HIS A 93 -10.31 -1.86 11.39
CA HIS A 93 -10.89 -0.65 10.77
C HIS A 93 -10.17 0.66 11.13
N TYR A 94 -8.86 0.61 11.40
CA TYR A 94 -8.04 1.81 11.62
C TYR A 94 -8.04 2.74 10.40
N GLY A 95 -8.32 2.21 9.24
CA GLY A 95 -8.17 2.86 7.95
C GLY A 95 -7.07 2.19 7.12
N LEU A 96 -7.18 2.30 5.81
CA LEU A 96 -6.22 1.76 4.86
C LEU A 96 -6.10 2.68 3.65
N GLY A 97 -4.85 3.05 3.31
CA GLY A 97 -4.55 3.80 2.11
C GLY A 97 -4.20 2.90 0.93
N GLU A 98 -4.26 3.41 -0.29
CA GLU A 98 -3.62 2.80 -1.46
C GLU A 98 -2.20 3.34 -1.56
N ASN A 99 -1.21 2.47 -1.41
CA ASN A 99 0.19 2.89 -1.38
C ASN A 99 0.78 3.14 -2.80
N ASN A 100 -0.07 3.31 -3.78
CA ASN A 100 0.28 3.47 -5.18
C ASN A 100 0.52 4.93 -5.61
N ILE A 101 -0.01 5.89 -4.84
CA ILE A 101 0.18 7.33 -5.00
C ILE A 101 0.49 7.89 -3.61
N LEU A 102 1.65 8.52 -3.41
CA LEU A 102 2.06 9.04 -2.12
C LEU A 102 2.62 10.46 -2.26
N PHE A 103 1.95 11.43 -1.63
CA PHE A 103 2.47 12.78 -1.46
C PHE A 103 3.14 12.90 -0.10
N ARG A 104 4.36 13.46 -0.02
CA ARG A 104 5.13 13.53 1.22
C ARG A 104 6.02 14.78 1.30
N ARG A 105 6.06 15.43 2.46
CA ARG A 105 7.15 16.31 2.87
C ARG A 105 8.29 15.47 3.41
N HIS A 106 8.99 14.79 2.51
CA HIS A 106 9.89 13.67 2.82
C HIS A 106 11.12 14.06 3.66
N ASN A 107 11.47 15.35 3.74
CA ASN A 107 12.57 15.85 4.58
C ASN A 107 12.13 16.13 6.02
N ASP A 108 10.82 16.14 6.33
CA ASP A 108 10.33 16.25 7.71
C ASP A 108 10.78 15.04 8.54
N GLN A 109 11.22 15.29 9.79
CA GLN A 109 11.78 14.24 10.67
C GLN A 109 10.76 13.15 11.02
N LYS A 110 9.48 13.51 11.14
CA LYS A 110 8.42 12.53 11.40
C LYS A 110 8.22 11.63 10.19
N ILE A 111 8.30 12.18 8.96
CA ILE A 111 8.19 11.39 7.73
C ILE A 111 9.40 10.47 7.57
N LYS A 112 10.62 10.96 7.81
CA LYS A 112 11.83 10.12 7.78
C LYS A 112 11.66 8.92 8.70
N LYS A 113 11.27 9.16 9.96
CA LYS A 113 11.02 8.09 10.93
C LYS A 113 9.98 7.08 10.42
N ILE A 114 8.84 7.54 9.91
CA ILE A 114 7.80 6.65 9.35
C ILE A 114 8.33 5.82 8.18
N MET A 115 9.11 6.42 7.27
CA MET A 115 9.67 5.72 6.12
C MET A 115 10.69 4.66 6.55
N ASP A 116 11.57 4.97 7.50
CA ASP A 116 12.58 4.05 8.03
C ASP A 116 11.92 2.87 8.77
N GLU A 117 10.93 3.13 9.63
CA GLU A 117 10.17 2.07 10.32
C GLU A 117 9.35 1.22 9.33
N TRP A 118 8.77 1.83 8.30
CA TRP A 118 8.08 1.09 7.25
C TRP A 118 9.02 0.17 6.48
N TRP A 119 10.22 0.65 6.15
CA TRP A 119 11.26 -0.18 5.54
C TRP A 119 11.71 -1.32 6.45
N ALA A 120 11.96 -1.04 7.73
CA ALA A 120 12.34 -2.05 8.71
C ALA A 120 11.26 -3.13 8.85
N GLU A 121 9.98 -2.73 8.98
CA GLU A 121 8.86 -3.65 9.12
C GLU A 121 8.69 -4.55 7.88
N MET A 122 8.88 -4.02 6.68
CA MET A 122 8.84 -4.81 5.45
C MET A 122 9.98 -5.84 5.34
N ASN A 123 11.15 -5.55 5.89
CA ASN A 123 12.28 -6.48 5.89
C ASN A 123 12.09 -7.62 6.89
N ILE A 124 11.42 -7.37 8.00
CA ILE A 124 11.17 -8.36 9.07
C ILE A 124 9.97 -9.24 8.73
N CYS A 125 8.91 -8.66 8.17
CA CYS A 125 7.61 -9.32 7.94
C CYS A 125 7.41 -9.77 6.50
N THR A 126 6.25 -9.46 5.92
CA THR A 126 6.01 -9.70 4.50
C THR A 126 6.55 -8.53 3.67
N ASN A 127 7.04 -8.82 2.47
CA ASN A 127 7.47 -7.76 1.52
C ASN A 127 6.28 -7.00 0.91
N ARG A 128 5.11 -7.04 1.59
CA ARG A 128 3.90 -6.32 1.16
C ARG A 128 3.82 -4.98 1.88
N ASP A 129 4.18 -3.93 1.17
CA ASP A 129 4.14 -2.54 1.65
C ASP A 129 2.75 -2.15 2.16
N GLN A 130 1.69 -2.63 1.53
CA GLN A 130 0.29 -2.42 1.92
C GLN A 130 -0.01 -2.96 3.33
N LEU A 131 0.66 -4.05 3.75
CA LEU A 131 0.42 -4.68 5.06
C LEU A 131 1.25 -4.08 6.19
N SER A 132 2.20 -3.19 5.90
CA SER A 132 3.09 -2.62 6.92
C SER A 132 2.78 -1.16 7.21
N LEU A 133 2.44 -0.35 6.19
CA LEU A 133 2.28 1.10 6.37
C LEU A 133 1.21 1.46 7.40
N ALA A 134 0.02 0.86 7.30
CA ALA A 134 -1.08 1.18 8.22
C ALA A 134 -0.70 0.89 9.69
N TYR A 135 0.04 -0.20 9.94
CA TYR A 135 0.55 -0.54 11.26
C TYR A 135 1.58 0.50 11.74
N VAL A 136 2.54 0.89 10.89
CA VAL A 136 3.56 1.88 11.27
C VAL A 136 2.93 3.24 11.58
N LEU A 137 1.95 3.68 10.79
CA LEU A 137 1.20 4.92 11.04
C LEU A 137 0.44 4.85 12.37
N TRP A 138 -0.25 3.75 12.65
CA TRP A 138 -0.97 3.53 13.90
C TRP A 138 -0.04 3.52 15.11
N LYS A 139 1.05 2.75 15.04
CA LYS A 139 2.02 2.61 16.13
C LYS A 139 2.64 3.94 16.52
N ASN A 140 2.93 4.79 15.56
CA ASN A 140 3.46 6.14 15.77
C ASN A 140 2.38 7.19 16.06
N LYS A 141 1.11 6.84 16.11
CA LYS A 141 -0.01 7.80 16.22
C LYS A 141 0.11 8.93 15.19
N PHE A 142 0.57 8.57 13.99
CA PHE A 142 0.88 9.53 12.94
C PHE A 142 -0.38 9.87 12.14
N SER A 143 -0.71 11.17 12.07
CA SER A 143 -1.82 11.69 11.28
C SER A 143 -1.43 11.82 9.81
N PHE A 144 -2.25 11.30 8.92
CA PHE A 144 -2.11 11.39 7.47
C PHE A 144 -3.44 11.81 6.84
N CYS A 145 -3.42 12.26 5.60
CA CYS A 145 -4.63 12.68 4.90
C CYS A 145 -4.97 11.75 3.73
N TYR A 146 -6.25 11.60 3.46
CA TYR A 146 -6.69 10.98 2.22
C TYR A 146 -6.80 11.99 1.10
N ILE A 147 -6.38 11.61 -0.10
CA ILE A 147 -6.59 12.37 -1.32
C ILE A 147 -7.82 11.85 -2.08
N GLU A 148 -8.47 12.73 -2.82
CA GLU A 148 -9.65 12.40 -3.63
C GLU A 148 -9.26 11.77 -4.97
N GLU A 149 -8.11 12.20 -5.52
CA GLU A 149 -7.61 11.72 -6.81
C GLU A 149 -7.18 10.25 -6.71
N THR A 150 -7.68 9.46 -7.64
CA THR A 150 -7.34 8.05 -7.79
C THR A 150 -6.98 7.74 -9.24
N ALA A 151 -6.13 6.73 -9.44
CA ALA A 151 -5.84 6.22 -10.78
C ALA A 151 -6.95 5.29 -11.33
N ARG A 152 -7.95 4.92 -10.49
CA ARG A 152 -8.97 3.92 -10.85
C ARG A 152 -10.00 4.41 -11.85
N GLU A 153 -10.34 5.67 -11.79
CA GLU A 153 -11.35 6.26 -12.67
C GLU A 153 -10.81 6.57 -14.07
N GLY A 154 -9.49 6.62 -14.23
CA GLY A 154 -8.82 6.92 -15.49
C GLY A 154 -9.05 8.33 -16.01
N LYS A 155 -9.53 9.23 -15.13
CA LYS A 155 -9.81 10.63 -15.39
C LYS A 155 -9.01 11.49 -14.40
N GLY A 156 -8.79 12.76 -14.74
CA GLY A 156 -8.07 13.68 -13.85
C GLY A 156 -6.55 13.61 -14.00
N TYR A 157 -5.83 13.44 -12.89
CA TYR A 157 -4.36 13.50 -12.84
C TYR A 157 -3.67 12.16 -13.08
N PHE A 158 -4.32 11.05 -12.75
CA PHE A 158 -3.70 9.72 -12.70
C PHE A 158 -4.52 8.72 -13.49
N GLN A 159 -3.83 7.76 -14.13
CA GLN A 159 -4.47 6.68 -14.87
C GLN A 159 -3.69 5.38 -14.71
N TYR A 160 -4.38 4.27 -14.44
CA TYR A 160 -3.77 2.94 -14.51
C TYR A 160 -3.44 2.56 -15.95
N THR A 161 -2.21 2.08 -16.12
CA THR A 161 -1.80 1.38 -17.35
C THR A 161 -1.88 -0.12 -17.12
N LYS A 162 -2.56 -0.83 -18.01
CA LYS A 162 -2.64 -2.29 -17.95
C LYS A 162 -1.31 -2.91 -18.36
N HIS A 163 -0.76 -3.78 -17.53
CA HIS A 163 0.40 -4.57 -17.94
C HIS A 163 0.04 -5.45 -19.13
N LYS A 164 0.79 -5.36 -20.24
CA LYS A 164 0.58 -6.14 -21.47
C LYS A 164 0.46 -7.64 -21.22
N GLN A 165 1.17 -8.18 -20.23
CA GLN A 165 1.14 -9.58 -19.84
C GLN A 165 -0.25 -10.09 -19.39
N TYR A 166 -1.13 -9.23 -18.85
CA TYR A 166 -2.50 -9.63 -18.46
C TYR A 166 -3.48 -9.65 -19.62
N LEU A 167 -3.22 -8.87 -20.67
CA LEU A 167 -4.09 -8.79 -21.84
C LEU A 167 -4.03 -10.08 -22.67
N ASN A 168 -2.85 -10.69 -22.80
CA ASN A 168 -2.58 -11.81 -23.71
C ASN A 168 -2.75 -13.21 -23.06
N ARG A 169 -3.31 -13.30 -21.83
CA ARG A 169 -3.54 -14.62 -21.22
C ARG A 169 -4.71 -15.34 -21.89
N PRO A 170 -4.56 -16.63 -22.25
CA PRO A 170 -5.63 -17.46 -22.77
C PRO A 170 -6.87 -17.48 -21.85
N LEU A 171 -8.05 -17.61 -22.42
CA LEU A 171 -9.31 -17.56 -21.69
C LEU A 171 -9.40 -18.63 -20.59
N TYR A 172 -8.95 -19.86 -20.88
CA TYR A 172 -8.97 -20.96 -19.91
C TYR A 172 -8.11 -20.64 -18.66
N ILE A 173 -6.94 -19.97 -18.84
CA ILE A 173 -6.10 -19.55 -17.70
C ILE A 173 -6.82 -18.49 -16.86
N LYS A 174 -7.57 -17.58 -17.49
CA LYS A 174 -8.37 -16.57 -16.77
C LYS A 174 -9.48 -17.24 -15.95
N ILE A 175 -10.15 -18.26 -16.53
CA ILE A 175 -11.21 -19.01 -15.84
C ILE A 175 -10.63 -19.80 -14.66
N LEU A 176 -9.57 -20.58 -14.87
CA LEU A 176 -8.92 -21.34 -13.80
C LEU A 176 -8.43 -20.44 -12.65
N SER A 177 -7.85 -19.29 -12.97
CA SER A 177 -7.42 -18.32 -11.96
C SER A 177 -8.60 -17.77 -11.14
N ARG A 178 -9.77 -17.58 -11.76
CA ARG A 178 -10.99 -17.14 -11.05
C ARG A 178 -11.53 -18.24 -10.13
N LEU A 179 -11.61 -19.48 -10.61
CA LEU A 179 -12.06 -20.62 -9.80
C LEU A 179 -11.14 -20.83 -8.61
N GLU A 180 -9.84 -20.74 -8.80
CA GLU A 180 -8.87 -20.82 -7.73
C GLU A 180 -9.04 -19.69 -6.69
N MET A 181 -9.27 -18.45 -7.13
CA MET A 181 -9.57 -17.36 -6.20
C MET A 181 -10.84 -17.63 -5.36
N ILE A 182 -11.91 -18.13 -5.99
CA ILE A 182 -13.15 -18.47 -5.28
C ILE A 182 -12.87 -19.55 -4.23
N PHE A 183 -12.17 -20.62 -4.59
CA PHE A 183 -11.79 -21.70 -3.68
C PHE A 183 -10.96 -21.18 -2.51
N ARG A 184 -9.96 -20.35 -2.76
CA ARG A 184 -9.15 -19.73 -1.71
C ARG A 184 -9.95 -18.78 -0.81
N ARG A 185 -10.94 -18.07 -1.34
CA ARG A 185 -11.85 -17.26 -0.50
C ARG A 185 -12.62 -18.13 0.49
N VAL A 186 -13.10 -19.29 0.07
CA VAL A 186 -13.77 -20.25 0.95
C VAL A 186 -12.81 -20.77 2.03
N ILE A 187 -11.60 -21.19 1.65
CA ILE A 187 -10.57 -21.65 2.61
C ILE A 187 -10.27 -20.61 3.68
N PHE A 188 -10.06 -19.36 3.27
CA PHE A 188 -9.71 -18.30 4.21
C PHE A 188 -10.93 -17.58 4.81
N LEU A 189 -12.16 -18.05 4.56
CA LEU A 189 -13.37 -17.39 5.07
C LEU A 189 -13.37 -17.26 6.60
N LYS A 190 -12.97 -18.32 7.29
CA LYS A 190 -12.95 -18.39 8.76
C LYS A 190 -11.64 -17.91 9.39
N TRP A 191 -10.64 -17.52 8.59
CA TRP A 191 -9.38 -17.05 9.15
C TRP A 191 -9.56 -15.69 9.84
N ARG A 192 -9.21 -15.65 11.12
CA ARG A 192 -9.34 -14.51 12.01
C ARG A 192 -8.00 -14.24 12.71
N PRO A 193 -7.04 -13.56 12.06
CA PRO A 193 -5.70 -13.38 12.62
C PRO A 193 -5.65 -12.42 13.82
N TYR A 194 -6.73 -11.73 14.08
CA TYR A 194 -6.89 -10.76 15.18
C TYR A 194 -7.62 -11.36 16.41
N GLU A 195 -8.10 -12.57 16.34
CA GLU A 195 -8.63 -13.31 17.48
C GLU A 195 -7.44 -14.07 18.12
N ILE A 196 -7.05 -13.63 19.32
CA ILE A 196 -5.91 -14.15 20.10
C ILE A 196 -6.46 -15.00 21.23
#